data_3305b95a921d9e191996ecbd9165d9cc
#
_entry.id   3305b95a921d9e191996ecbd9165d9cc
#
_cell.length_a   1.000
_cell.length_b   1.000
_cell.length_c   1.000
_cell.angle_alpha   90.00
_cell.angle_beta   90.00
_cell.angle_gamma   90.00
#
_symmetry.space_group_name_H-M   'P 1'
#
loop_
_entity.id
_entity.type
_entity.pdbx_description
1 polymer ?
#
loop_
_entity_poly.entity_id
_entity_poly.type
_entity_poly.pdbx_seq_one_letter_code
_entity_poly.pdbx_strand_id
1 'polypeptide(L)'
;DGQVLFKVCTLDTEVQITKNMVSISKDVKKLTGRTFTPSVIEPSFGIGRIIYCLYEHSFYTRPSKSGEEQCNVFKFSPVVAPIKCTVFPLVQKKEYETTATSLSRQLTRVGLSCKIDTTGTSIGKRYARTDEIGVPFAVTVDSEETVTVRERDSKEQVRVPVDLVPSVLKDLCDRLLTWEEVKSAYEVVQNAM
;
A
#
# COMPACT_ATOMS: atom_id res chain seq x y z
N ASP A 1 38.66 -67.80 -6.21
CA ASP A 1 37.44 -68.49 -5.79
C ASP A 1 36.27 -67.54 -6.14
N GLY A 2 35.44 -67.82 -7.09
CA GLY A 2 34.39 -66.91 -7.67
C GLY A 2 33.13 -66.82 -6.84
N GLN A 3 33.21 -66.47 -5.56
CA GLN A 3 32.06 -66.27 -4.66
C GLN A 3 32.20 -64.97 -3.93
N VAL A 4 31.09 -64.26 -3.76
CA VAL A 4 30.97 -62.99 -3.01
C VAL A 4 29.76 -63.05 -2.06
N LEU A 5 29.96 -62.71 -0.80
CA LEU A 5 28.93 -62.56 0.17
C LEU A 5 28.30 -61.17 -0.03
N PHE A 6 26.98 -61.12 -0.27
CA PHE A 6 26.24 -59.89 -0.49
C PHE A 6 25.16 -59.72 0.57
N LYS A 7 25.21 -58.60 1.29
CA LYS A 7 24.20 -58.25 2.27
C LYS A 7 23.03 -57.49 1.56
N VAL A 8 21.88 -58.09 1.56
CA VAL A 8 20.68 -57.49 1.01
C VAL A 8 20.03 -56.59 2.07
N CYS A 9 19.77 -55.32 1.73
CA CYS A 9 19.24 -54.35 2.70
C CYS A 9 17.87 -54.73 3.30
N THR A 10 17.14 -55.64 2.67
CA THR A 10 15.81 -56.11 3.11
C THR A 10 15.83 -57.45 3.81
N LEU A 11 17.00 -58.10 3.91
CA LEU A 11 17.19 -59.40 4.54
C LEU A 11 18.24 -59.28 5.63
N ASP A 12 17.99 -59.85 6.80
CA ASP A 12 18.97 -59.86 7.92
C ASP A 12 20.10 -60.88 7.73
N THR A 13 20.15 -61.53 6.56
CA THR A 13 21.14 -62.57 6.24
C THR A 13 21.97 -62.20 5.03
N GLU A 14 23.24 -62.63 5.05
CA GLU A 14 24.12 -62.53 3.89
C GLU A 14 23.83 -63.68 2.90
N VAL A 15 23.73 -63.33 1.62
CA VAL A 15 23.47 -64.25 0.52
C VAL A 15 24.80 -64.51 -0.21
N GLN A 16 25.16 -65.79 -0.36
CA GLN A 16 26.33 -66.18 -1.13
C GLN A 16 25.96 -66.15 -2.63
N ILE A 17 26.64 -65.33 -3.39
CA ILE A 17 26.53 -65.25 -4.83
C ILE A 17 27.64 -65.90 -5.50
N THR A 18 27.35 -66.88 -6.36
CA THR A 18 28.35 -67.65 -7.15
C THR A 18 28.43 -67.10 -8.58
N LYS A 19 29.57 -67.42 -9.26
CA LYS A 19 29.84 -66.88 -10.63
C LYS A 19 28.72 -67.17 -11.66
N ASN A 20 28.03 -68.29 -11.50
CA ASN A 20 26.95 -68.76 -12.41
C ASN A 20 25.58 -67.99 -12.16
N MET A 21 25.48 -67.26 -11.03
CA MET A 21 24.25 -66.52 -10.67
C MET A 21 24.28 -65.10 -11.20
N VAL A 22 25.40 -64.59 -11.67
CA VAL A 22 25.57 -63.19 -12.06
C VAL A 22 26.32 -63.08 -13.39
N SER A 23 25.91 -62.08 -14.17
CA SER A 23 26.65 -61.62 -15.32
C SER A 23 27.14 -60.18 -15.02
N ILE A 24 28.43 -59.97 -15.09
CA ILE A 24 29.04 -58.65 -14.82
C ILE A 24 29.45 -58.04 -16.15
N SER A 25 28.83 -56.91 -16.47
CA SER A 25 29.21 -56.07 -17.61
C SER A 25 29.63 -54.68 -17.13
N LYS A 26 30.58 -54.08 -17.84
CA LYS A 26 31.00 -52.70 -17.58
C LYS A 26 30.24 -51.82 -18.54
N ASP A 27 29.36 -50.97 -17.99
CA ASP A 27 28.62 -49.99 -18.76
C ASP A 27 29.09 -48.56 -18.41
N VAL A 28 29.14 -47.69 -19.39
CA VAL A 28 29.53 -46.29 -19.21
C VAL A 28 28.27 -45.43 -19.32
N LYS A 29 27.75 -45.01 -18.17
CA LYS A 29 26.59 -44.10 -18.13
C LYS A 29 27.09 -42.65 -18.15
N LYS A 30 26.77 -41.94 -19.22
CA LYS A 30 27.02 -40.49 -19.31
C LYS A 30 26.01 -39.75 -18.45
N LEU A 31 26.47 -39.16 -17.35
CA LEU A 31 25.65 -38.32 -16.51
C LEU A 31 25.65 -36.89 -17.08
N THR A 32 24.50 -36.42 -17.52
CA THR A 32 24.30 -35.06 -18.08
C THR A 32 23.92 -34.05 -17.03
N GLY A 33 23.63 -34.47 -15.80
CA GLY A 33 23.24 -33.61 -14.71
C GLY A 33 23.40 -34.27 -13.35
N ARG A 34 23.40 -33.47 -12.30
CA ARG A 34 23.42 -33.90 -10.89
C ARG A 34 22.14 -33.38 -10.22
N THR A 35 21.40 -34.29 -9.61
CA THR A 35 20.27 -33.91 -8.75
C THR A 35 20.81 -33.61 -7.35
N PHE A 36 20.38 -32.44 -6.81
CA PHE A 36 20.71 -32.06 -5.43
C PHE A 36 19.54 -31.26 -4.84
N THR A 37 19.43 -31.26 -3.52
CA THR A 37 18.45 -30.40 -2.80
C THR A 37 19.18 -29.12 -2.42
N PRO A 38 18.78 -27.96 -3.01
CA PRO A 38 19.40 -26.70 -2.66
C PRO A 38 18.95 -26.25 -1.27
N SER A 39 19.83 -25.59 -0.54
CA SER A 39 19.45 -24.78 0.62
C SER A 39 18.86 -23.46 0.11
N VAL A 40 17.72 -23.08 0.64
CA VAL A 40 17.03 -21.86 0.25
C VAL A 40 16.75 -21.00 1.49
N ILE A 41 16.72 -19.67 1.30
CA ILE A 41 16.19 -18.71 2.25
C ILE A 41 14.87 -18.24 1.68
N GLU A 42 13.79 -18.57 2.34
CA GLU A 42 12.43 -18.28 1.87
C GLU A 42 11.68 -17.46 2.93
N PRO A 43 11.87 -16.13 2.96
CA PRO A 43 11.11 -15.28 3.85
C PRO A 43 9.65 -15.24 3.40
N SER A 44 8.73 -15.38 4.33
CA SER A 44 7.30 -15.30 4.06
C SER A 44 6.62 -14.30 4.99
N PHE A 45 5.65 -13.55 4.44
CA PHE A 45 4.87 -12.56 5.17
C PHE A 45 3.39 -12.86 5.02
N GLY A 46 2.68 -12.93 6.13
CA GLY A 46 1.23 -13.14 6.16
C GLY A 46 0.50 -11.84 5.82
N ILE A 47 0.43 -11.47 4.54
CA ILE A 47 -0.16 -10.20 4.08
C ILE A 47 -1.57 -9.98 4.65
N GLY A 48 -2.43 -11.00 4.65
CA GLY A 48 -3.78 -10.89 5.22
C GLY A 48 -3.79 -10.54 6.71
N ARG A 49 -2.85 -11.08 7.50
CA ARG A 49 -2.72 -10.74 8.93
C ARG A 49 -2.20 -9.31 9.12
N ILE A 50 -1.25 -8.89 8.30
CA ILE A 50 -0.73 -7.51 8.33
C ILE A 50 -1.86 -6.52 8.02
N ILE A 51 -2.65 -6.78 6.98
CA ILE A 51 -3.80 -5.94 6.62
C ILE A 51 -4.82 -5.89 7.76
N TYR A 52 -5.15 -7.04 8.36
CA TYR A 52 -6.07 -7.08 9.51
C TYR A 52 -5.57 -6.19 10.66
N CYS A 53 -4.31 -6.32 11.04
CA CYS A 53 -3.71 -5.49 12.09
C CYS A 53 -3.73 -4.00 11.72
N LEU A 54 -3.46 -3.66 10.44
CA LEU A 54 -3.53 -2.27 9.97
C LEU A 54 -4.95 -1.69 10.13
N TYR A 55 -5.99 -2.45 9.79
CA TYR A 55 -7.37 -2.01 10.00
C TYR A 55 -7.69 -1.83 11.48
N GLU A 56 -7.39 -2.82 12.30
CA GLU A 56 -7.68 -2.80 13.74
C GLU A 56 -7.02 -1.61 14.45
N HIS A 57 -5.72 -1.39 14.19
CA HIS A 57 -4.97 -0.30 14.83
C HIS A 57 -5.19 1.09 14.22
N SER A 58 -5.75 1.17 13.02
CA SER A 58 -6.00 2.45 12.34
C SER A 58 -7.43 2.95 12.52
N PHE A 59 -8.36 2.10 12.96
CA PHE A 59 -9.75 2.48 13.12
C PHE A 59 -9.97 3.27 14.41
N TYR A 60 -10.70 4.38 14.30
CA TYR A 60 -11.22 5.13 15.43
C TYR A 60 -12.49 5.88 15.05
N THR A 61 -13.22 6.33 16.06
CA THR A 61 -14.42 7.14 15.87
C THR A 61 -14.19 8.54 16.44
N ARG A 62 -14.80 9.54 15.83
CA ARG A 62 -14.81 10.90 16.32
C ARG A 62 -16.23 11.50 16.24
N PRO A 63 -16.59 12.47 17.14
CA PRO A 63 -17.90 13.09 17.08
C PRO A 63 -18.06 13.87 15.79
N SER A 64 -19.27 13.83 15.21
CA SER A 64 -19.71 14.71 14.13
C SER A 64 -19.83 16.16 14.62
N LYS A 65 -19.78 17.13 13.72
CA LYS A 65 -20.07 18.54 14.04
C LYS A 65 -21.48 18.73 14.62
N SER A 66 -22.45 17.92 14.20
CA SER A 66 -23.83 17.96 14.73
C SER A 66 -24.00 17.31 16.09
N GLY A 67 -22.99 16.58 16.57
CA GLY A 67 -23.01 15.90 17.88
C GLY A 67 -23.87 14.63 17.94
N GLU A 68 -24.68 14.35 16.93
CA GLU A 68 -25.64 13.24 16.95
C GLU A 68 -25.11 11.94 16.33
N GLU A 69 -24.10 12.03 15.45
CA GLU A 69 -23.53 10.89 14.76
C GLU A 69 -22.03 10.78 14.99
N GLN A 70 -21.55 9.54 15.13
CA GLN A 70 -20.12 9.25 15.13
C GLN A 70 -19.60 9.11 13.71
N CYS A 71 -18.47 9.76 13.42
CA CYS A 71 -17.75 9.57 12.18
C CYS A 71 -16.70 8.48 12.33
N ASN A 72 -16.79 7.44 11.53
CA ASN A 72 -15.77 6.40 11.45
C ASN A 72 -14.56 6.93 10.65
N VAL A 73 -13.37 6.61 11.09
CA VAL A 73 -12.13 7.06 10.46
C VAL A 73 -11.10 5.95 10.46
N PHE A 74 -10.41 5.75 9.35
CA PHE A 74 -9.19 4.96 9.30
C PHE A 74 -7.97 5.87 9.24
N LYS A 75 -7.15 5.82 10.30
CA LYS A 75 -5.89 6.57 10.40
C LYS A 75 -4.74 5.84 9.71
N PHE A 76 -4.88 5.55 8.42
CA PHE A 76 -3.77 4.98 7.67
C PHE A 76 -2.63 6.00 7.51
N SER A 77 -1.40 5.53 7.73
CA SER A 77 -0.22 6.32 7.36
C SER A 77 -0.26 6.65 5.86
N PRO A 78 0.17 7.85 5.44
CA PRO A 78 0.22 8.22 4.03
C PRO A 78 0.99 7.22 3.15
N VAL A 79 2.01 6.55 3.70
CA VAL A 79 2.76 5.48 2.99
C VAL A 79 1.88 4.28 2.66
N VAL A 80 0.97 3.90 3.57
CA VAL A 80 0.15 2.68 3.45
C VAL A 80 -1.20 2.95 2.81
N ALA A 81 -1.76 4.15 2.97
CA ALA A 81 -3.07 4.51 2.45
C ALA A 81 -3.17 4.20 0.94
N PRO A 82 -4.19 3.43 0.48
CA PRO A 82 -4.30 3.06 -0.94
C PRO A 82 -4.61 4.27 -1.84
N ILE A 83 -5.35 5.26 -1.31
CA ILE A 83 -5.60 6.55 -1.96
C ILE A 83 -4.90 7.62 -1.12
N LYS A 84 -4.02 8.41 -1.75
CA LYS A 84 -3.21 9.41 -1.05
C LYS A 84 -3.95 10.72 -0.85
N CYS A 85 -4.76 11.11 -1.82
CA CYS A 85 -5.59 12.31 -1.68
C CYS A 85 -6.91 12.19 -2.44
N THR A 86 -7.89 12.98 -2.02
CA THR A 86 -9.13 13.20 -2.77
C THR A 86 -9.21 14.67 -3.16
N VAL A 87 -9.56 14.95 -4.41
CA VAL A 87 -9.73 16.32 -4.93
C VAL A 87 -11.21 16.64 -5.04
N PHE A 88 -11.61 17.76 -4.47
CA PHE A 88 -12.99 18.24 -4.43
C PHE A 88 -13.12 19.59 -5.15
N PRO A 89 -13.83 19.70 -6.27
CA PRO A 89 -14.39 20.98 -6.67
C PRO A 89 -15.35 21.47 -5.59
N LEU A 90 -15.15 22.70 -5.05
CA LEU A 90 -16.00 23.22 -3.98
C LEU A 90 -17.45 23.37 -4.44
N VAL A 91 -17.62 23.89 -5.65
CA VAL A 91 -18.90 24.04 -6.34
C VAL A 91 -18.82 23.41 -7.73
N GLN A 92 -19.98 23.04 -8.28
CA GLN A 92 -20.10 22.46 -9.63
C GLN A 92 -19.94 23.55 -10.70
N LYS A 93 -18.72 24.08 -10.84
CA LYS A 93 -18.30 24.98 -11.91
C LYS A 93 -17.32 24.27 -12.82
N LYS A 94 -17.49 24.42 -14.14
CA LYS A 94 -16.64 23.78 -15.14
C LYS A 94 -15.15 24.11 -14.97
N GLU A 95 -14.85 25.34 -14.56
CA GLU A 95 -13.48 25.80 -14.28
C GLU A 95 -12.82 24.97 -13.15
N TYR A 96 -13.53 24.81 -12.02
CA TYR A 96 -13.04 24.02 -10.88
C TYR A 96 -12.93 22.52 -11.18
N GLU A 97 -13.83 21.97 -11.99
CA GLU A 97 -13.75 20.59 -12.45
C GLU A 97 -12.55 20.37 -13.39
N THR A 98 -12.27 21.36 -14.24
CA THR A 98 -11.10 21.33 -15.13
C THR A 98 -9.81 21.39 -14.32
N THR A 99 -9.72 22.31 -13.35
CA THR A 99 -8.57 22.40 -12.43
C THR A 99 -8.41 21.14 -11.62
N ALA A 100 -9.48 20.56 -11.05
CA ALA A 100 -9.44 19.32 -10.30
C ALA A 100 -8.95 18.15 -11.17
N THR A 101 -9.39 18.07 -12.42
CA THR A 101 -8.96 17.04 -13.36
C THR A 101 -7.48 17.20 -13.73
N SER A 102 -7.03 18.43 -13.97
CA SER A 102 -5.64 18.74 -14.25
C SER A 102 -4.75 18.36 -13.08
N LEU A 103 -5.12 18.77 -11.87
CA LEU A 103 -4.42 18.48 -10.64
C LEU A 103 -4.33 16.98 -10.37
N SER A 104 -5.43 16.24 -10.55
CA SER A 104 -5.44 14.78 -10.41
C SER A 104 -4.45 14.09 -11.35
N ARG A 105 -4.34 14.57 -12.59
CA ARG A 105 -3.34 14.05 -13.55
C ARG A 105 -1.91 14.36 -13.11
N GLN A 106 -1.66 15.54 -12.56
CA GLN A 106 -0.34 15.92 -12.05
C GLN A 106 0.04 15.06 -10.84
N LEU A 107 -0.88 14.83 -9.89
CA LEU A 107 -0.68 13.95 -8.75
C LEU A 107 -0.38 12.52 -9.19
N THR A 108 -1.10 11.99 -10.17
CA THR A 108 -0.84 10.66 -10.71
C THR A 108 0.54 10.57 -11.37
N ARG A 109 1.00 11.62 -12.07
CA ARG A 109 2.34 11.67 -12.68
C ARG A 109 3.48 11.59 -11.66
N VAL A 110 3.29 12.13 -10.46
CA VAL A 110 4.27 12.02 -9.37
C VAL A 110 4.08 10.76 -8.52
N GLY A 111 3.23 9.83 -8.98
CA GLY A 111 3.02 8.53 -8.32
C GLY A 111 2.04 8.54 -7.15
N LEU A 112 1.24 9.59 -7.00
CA LEU A 112 0.21 9.66 -5.97
C LEU A 112 -1.15 9.19 -6.51
N SER A 113 -1.72 8.17 -5.86
CA SER A 113 -3.09 7.75 -6.15
C SER A 113 -4.08 8.80 -5.67
N CYS A 114 -4.94 9.22 -6.57
CA CYS A 114 -5.88 10.31 -6.33
C CYS A 114 -7.29 9.94 -6.79
N LYS A 115 -8.30 10.44 -6.07
CA LYS A 115 -9.71 10.32 -6.44
C LYS A 115 -10.31 11.71 -6.56
N ILE A 116 -11.15 11.94 -7.59
CA ILE A 116 -11.95 13.15 -7.71
C ILE A 116 -13.37 12.82 -7.21
N ASP A 117 -13.93 13.67 -6.35
CA ASP A 117 -15.31 13.57 -5.91
C ASP A 117 -16.09 14.83 -6.34
N THR A 118 -16.96 14.67 -7.32
CA THR A 118 -17.83 15.71 -7.90
C THR A 118 -19.26 15.62 -7.41
N THR A 119 -19.54 14.82 -6.35
CA THR A 119 -20.90 14.65 -5.85
C THR A 119 -21.48 15.96 -5.31
N GLY A 120 -22.77 16.19 -5.56
CA GLY A 120 -23.49 17.38 -5.11
C GLY A 120 -23.81 17.46 -3.62
N THR A 121 -23.17 16.64 -2.78
CA THR A 121 -23.32 16.68 -1.32
C THR A 121 -22.42 17.75 -0.70
N SER A 122 -22.76 18.19 0.53
CA SER A 122 -21.96 19.18 1.26
C SER A 122 -20.51 18.72 1.42
N ILE A 123 -19.58 19.68 1.44
CA ILE A 123 -18.15 19.41 1.58
C ILE A 123 -17.82 18.59 2.84
N GLY A 124 -18.55 18.86 3.94
CA GLY A 124 -18.39 18.11 5.19
C GLY A 124 -18.71 16.62 5.04
N LYS A 125 -19.78 16.28 4.31
CA LYS A 125 -20.10 14.87 4.00
C LYS A 125 -19.07 14.21 3.07
N ARG A 126 -18.52 14.97 2.13
CA ARG A 126 -17.44 14.49 1.26
C ARG A 126 -16.16 14.22 2.04
N TYR A 127 -15.79 15.10 2.99
CA TYR A 127 -14.68 14.87 3.91
C TYR A 127 -14.91 13.62 4.79
N ALA A 128 -16.11 13.48 5.37
CA ALA A 128 -16.42 12.33 6.22
C ALA A 128 -16.22 10.99 5.47
N ARG A 129 -16.71 10.88 4.23
CA ARG A 129 -16.50 9.69 3.38
C ARG A 129 -15.03 9.44 3.04
N THR A 130 -14.26 10.50 2.85
CA THR A 130 -12.83 10.43 2.56
C THR A 130 -12.06 9.95 3.80
N ASP A 131 -12.40 10.48 4.96
CA ASP A 131 -11.81 10.10 6.24
C ASP A 131 -12.16 8.64 6.61
N GLU A 132 -13.39 8.19 6.32
CA GLU A 132 -13.85 6.82 6.55
C GLU A 132 -13.05 5.78 5.77
N ILE A 133 -12.68 6.05 4.53
CA ILE A 133 -11.84 5.16 3.71
C ILE A 133 -10.34 5.35 3.93
N GLY A 134 -9.95 6.20 4.88
CA GLY A 134 -8.58 6.37 5.34
C GLY A 134 -7.67 7.20 4.43
N VAL A 135 -8.22 8.06 3.58
CA VAL A 135 -7.42 8.98 2.75
C VAL A 135 -6.79 10.06 3.62
N PRO A 136 -5.45 10.23 3.60
CA PRO A 136 -4.78 11.15 4.52
C PRO A 136 -4.97 12.63 4.18
N PHE A 137 -5.11 12.97 2.89
CA PHE A 137 -5.19 14.35 2.45
C PHE A 137 -6.41 14.62 1.56
N ALA A 138 -7.00 15.79 1.73
CA ALA A 138 -8.10 16.28 0.91
C ALA A 138 -7.75 17.63 0.31
N VAL A 139 -7.94 17.78 -0.99
CA VAL A 139 -7.66 19.02 -1.73
C VAL A 139 -8.97 19.61 -2.22
N THR A 140 -9.31 20.80 -1.77
CA THR A 140 -10.51 21.52 -2.21
C THR A 140 -10.14 22.61 -3.19
N VAL A 141 -10.69 22.53 -4.41
CA VAL A 141 -10.52 23.53 -5.45
C VAL A 141 -11.62 24.58 -5.26
N ASP A 142 -11.25 25.70 -4.68
CA ASP A 142 -12.10 26.86 -4.39
C ASP A 142 -11.66 28.12 -5.12
N SER A 143 -10.52 28.06 -5.83
CA SER A 143 -9.95 29.10 -6.68
C SER A 143 -9.20 28.46 -7.86
N GLU A 144 -8.83 29.26 -8.85
CA GLU A 144 -8.04 28.79 -10.00
C GLU A 144 -6.54 28.76 -9.71
N GLU A 145 -6.04 29.66 -8.86
CA GLU A 145 -4.61 29.82 -8.56
C GLU A 145 -4.17 29.05 -7.33
N THR A 146 -5.05 28.94 -6.35
CA THR A 146 -4.76 28.31 -5.06
C THR A 146 -5.84 27.31 -4.69
N VAL A 147 -5.48 26.33 -3.87
CA VAL A 147 -6.39 25.33 -3.32
C VAL A 147 -6.20 25.19 -1.83
N THR A 148 -7.21 24.64 -1.17
CA THR A 148 -7.13 24.31 0.24
C THR A 148 -6.74 22.84 0.41
N VAL A 149 -5.62 22.57 1.06
CA VAL A 149 -5.16 21.22 1.44
C VAL A 149 -5.52 20.98 2.89
N ARG A 150 -6.25 19.88 3.16
CA ARG A 150 -6.67 19.47 4.50
C ARG A 150 -6.00 18.16 4.91
N GLU A 151 -5.48 18.12 6.13
CA GLU A 151 -5.02 16.90 6.77
C GLU A 151 -6.18 16.23 7.52
N ARG A 152 -6.28 14.89 7.43
CA ARG A 152 -7.41 14.08 7.93
C ARG A 152 -7.55 14.13 9.46
N ASP A 153 -6.44 13.95 10.18
CA ASP A 153 -6.48 13.69 11.62
C ASP A 153 -6.65 14.98 12.43
N SER A 154 -5.86 16.00 12.11
CA SER A 154 -5.99 17.33 12.72
C SER A 154 -7.18 18.12 12.20
N LYS A 155 -7.67 17.81 10.98
CA LYS A 155 -8.65 18.59 10.21
C LYS A 155 -8.19 20.00 9.87
N GLU A 156 -6.95 20.33 10.13
CA GLU A 156 -6.36 21.61 9.77
C GLU A 156 -6.22 21.74 8.26
N GLN A 157 -6.21 22.96 7.80
CA GLN A 157 -6.21 23.32 6.39
C GLN A 157 -5.18 24.40 6.12
N VAL A 158 -4.51 24.30 4.99
CA VAL A 158 -3.57 25.30 4.49
C VAL A 158 -3.90 25.69 3.06
N ARG A 159 -3.59 26.92 2.70
CA ARG A 159 -3.74 27.45 1.34
C ARG A 159 -2.44 27.21 0.56
N VAL A 160 -2.52 26.47 -0.54
CA VAL A 160 -1.36 26.09 -1.35
C VAL A 160 -1.60 26.47 -2.81
N PRO A 161 -0.63 27.07 -3.52
CA PRO A 161 -0.69 27.25 -4.97
C PRO A 161 -0.89 25.93 -5.71
N VAL A 162 -1.73 25.89 -6.73
CA VAL A 162 -2.13 24.67 -7.46
C VAL A 162 -0.93 23.91 -8.01
N ASP A 163 0.06 24.62 -8.53
CA ASP A 163 1.28 24.05 -9.11
C ASP A 163 2.22 23.40 -8.09
N LEU A 164 2.16 23.81 -6.81
CA LEU A 164 2.97 23.27 -5.72
C LEU A 164 2.33 22.07 -5.02
N VAL A 165 1.02 21.85 -5.18
CA VAL A 165 0.31 20.74 -4.51
C VAL A 165 0.94 19.38 -4.78
N PRO A 166 1.33 19.02 -6.02
CA PRO A 166 1.92 17.70 -6.28
C PRO A 166 3.22 17.46 -5.51
N SER A 167 4.12 18.45 -5.42
CA SER A 167 5.36 18.32 -4.65
C SER A 167 5.10 18.26 -3.16
N VAL A 168 4.27 19.15 -2.61
CA VAL A 168 3.94 19.17 -1.19
C VAL A 168 3.30 17.84 -0.73
N LEU A 169 2.32 17.33 -1.48
CA LEU A 169 1.69 16.05 -1.14
C LEU A 169 2.62 14.86 -1.32
N LYS A 170 3.53 14.91 -2.31
CA LYS A 170 4.54 13.89 -2.51
C LYS A 170 5.48 13.81 -1.32
N ASP A 171 6.00 14.94 -0.88
CA ASP A 171 6.94 15.03 0.24
C ASP A 171 6.28 14.61 1.57
N LEU A 172 5.00 14.97 1.79
CA LEU A 172 4.21 14.47 2.92
C LEU A 172 3.99 12.95 2.88
N CYS A 173 3.70 12.40 1.69
CA CYS A 173 3.51 10.95 1.53
C CYS A 173 4.79 10.16 1.69
N ASP A 174 5.92 10.70 1.24
CA ASP A 174 7.26 10.10 1.36
C ASP A 174 7.89 10.37 2.74
N ARG A 175 7.23 11.13 3.62
CA ARG A 175 7.72 11.55 4.94
C ARG A 175 8.98 12.42 4.89
N LEU A 176 9.15 13.16 3.81
CA LEU A 176 10.21 14.17 3.66
C LEU A 176 9.81 15.48 4.33
N LEU A 177 8.50 15.75 4.43
CA LEU A 177 7.91 16.85 5.19
C LEU A 177 6.90 16.33 6.21
N THR A 178 6.78 17.06 7.31
CA THR A 178 5.72 16.90 8.30
C THR A 178 4.58 17.89 8.07
N TRP A 179 3.39 17.62 8.59
CA TRP A 179 2.28 18.55 8.50
C TRP A 179 2.55 19.90 9.19
N GLU A 180 3.31 19.89 10.29
CA GLU A 180 3.71 21.10 11.00
C GLU A 180 4.62 22.01 10.17
N GLU A 181 5.56 21.43 9.42
CA GLU A 181 6.40 22.19 8.49
C GLU A 181 5.59 22.81 7.36
N VAL A 182 4.61 22.09 6.82
CA VAL A 182 3.69 22.62 5.80
C VAL A 182 2.86 23.77 6.38
N LYS A 183 2.32 23.66 7.60
CA LYS A 183 1.61 24.76 8.26
C LYS A 183 2.49 25.99 8.50
N SER A 184 3.76 25.79 8.74
CA SER A 184 4.72 26.88 8.91
C SER A 184 5.07 27.60 7.60
N ALA A 185 4.98 26.89 6.47
CA ALA A 185 5.31 27.39 5.15
C ALA A 185 4.12 28.05 4.40
N TYR A 186 2.90 27.67 4.75
CA TYR A 186 1.68 28.10 4.05
C TYR A 186 0.65 28.73 5.00
N GLU A 187 -0.21 29.56 4.45
CA GLU A 187 -1.30 30.20 5.20
C GLU A 187 -2.28 29.15 5.74
N VAL A 188 -2.46 29.15 7.06
CA VAL A 188 -3.44 28.28 7.73
C VAL A 188 -4.83 28.88 7.53
N VAL A 189 -5.72 28.09 6.91
CA VAL A 189 -7.11 28.47 6.68
C VAL A 189 -7.91 28.11 7.93
N GLN A 190 -8.45 29.13 8.59
CA GLN A 190 -9.38 28.89 9.71
C GLN A 190 -10.66 28.27 9.16
N ASN A 191 -11.05 27.11 9.71
CA ASN A 191 -12.35 26.52 9.42
C ASN A 191 -13.43 27.55 9.78
N ALA A 192 -14.16 28.06 8.79
CA ALA A 192 -15.39 28.80 9.08
C ALA A 192 -16.27 27.91 9.98
N MET A 193 -16.52 28.38 11.20
CA MET A 193 -17.35 27.71 12.19
C MET A 193 -18.77 27.51 11.67
#